data_d29f5f07eb63aa18056ab76b4179b364
#
_entry.id   d29f5f07eb63aa18056ab76b4179b364
#
_cell.length_a   1.000
_cell.length_b   1.000
_cell.length_c   1.000
_cell.angle_alpha   90.00
_cell.angle_beta   90.00
_cell.angle_gamma   90.00
#
_symmetry.space_group_name_H-M   'P 1'
#
loop_
_entity.id
_entity.type
_entity.pdbx_description
1 polymer ?
#
loop_
_entity_poly.entity_id
_entity_poly.type
_entity_poly.pdbx_seq_one_letter_code
_entity_poly.pdbx_strand_id
1 'polypeptide(L)'
;MGYYTGMIFEVSYGPYGFSIAGGGRYDEMIGKFTGEKVPAVGFSIGFERIVTILLEEEEKEGEEDKKLALIYEGEDEFSEVIKQGDEFRRQGYQVFTVERKKKLGKQMEQLKQAGCRFVLLRSRDAQPRKLDE
;
A
#
# COMPACT_ATOMS: atom_id res chain seq x y z
N MET A 1 21.04 -16.77 -14.04
CA MET A 1 21.61 -15.43 -13.87
C MET A 1 22.77 -15.55 -12.89
N GLY A 2 24.02 -15.33 -13.37
CA GLY A 2 25.24 -15.66 -12.61
C GLY A 2 25.82 -14.53 -11.75
N TYR A 3 25.03 -13.50 -11.40
CA TYR A 3 25.50 -12.37 -10.60
C TYR A 3 25.05 -12.40 -9.13
N TYR A 4 24.11 -13.27 -8.78
CA TYR A 4 23.70 -13.43 -7.38
C TYR A 4 24.75 -14.16 -6.57
N THR A 5 25.05 -13.66 -5.38
CA THR A 5 26.06 -14.20 -4.46
C THR A 5 25.47 -14.77 -3.18
N GLY A 6 24.13 -14.74 -3.04
CA GLY A 6 23.45 -15.22 -1.85
C GLY A 6 21.96 -15.47 -2.10
N MET A 7 21.14 -15.11 -1.15
CA MET A 7 19.69 -15.32 -1.19
C MET A 7 19.07 -14.68 -2.45
N ILE A 8 18.20 -15.44 -3.09
CA ILE A 8 17.33 -14.98 -4.18
C ILE A 8 15.89 -15.10 -3.65
N PHE A 9 15.04 -14.16 -4.01
CA PHE A 9 13.61 -14.19 -3.65
C PHE A 9 12.75 -13.79 -4.84
N GLU A 10 11.55 -14.31 -4.85
CA GLU A 10 10.49 -13.94 -5.78
C GLU A 10 9.21 -13.65 -5.00
N VAL A 11 8.42 -12.71 -5.50
CA VAL A 11 7.12 -12.35 -4.94
C VAL A 11 6.05 -12.80 -5.91
N SER A 12 5.21 -13.72 -5.47
CA SER A 12 4.00 -14.15 -6.20
C SER A 12 2.76 -13.50 -5.58
N TYR A 13 1.73 -13.32 -6.38
CA TYR A 13 0.47 -12.73 -5.93
C TYR A 13 -0.71 -13.60 -6.37
N GLY A 14 -1.53 -14.00 -5.39
CA GLY A 14 -2.76 -14.74 -5.60
C GLY A 14 -2.59 -16.02 -6.42
N PRO A 15 -3.55 -16.35 -7.27
CA PRO A 15 -3.55 -17.57 -8.08
C PRO A 15 -2.72 -17.45 -9.38
N TYR A 16 -2.06 -16.34 -9.60
CA TYR A 16 -1.27 -16.09 -10.80
C TYR A 16 0.00 -16.93 -10.80
N GLY A 17 0.25 -17.66 -11.88
CA GLY A 17 1.38 -18.58 -12.01
C GLY A 17 2.74 -17.92 -12.30
N PHE A 18 2.86 -16.61 -12.09
CA PHE A 18 4.08 -15.83 -12.36
C PHE A 18 4.42 -14.91 -11.18
N SER A 19 5.71 -14.59 -11.05
CA SER A 19 6.16 -13.63 -10.05
C SER A 19 5.93 -12.18 -10.53
N ILE A 20 5.52 -11.32 -9.60
CA ILE A 20 5.30 -9.88 -9.83
C ILE A 20 6.51 -9.04 -9.45
N ALA A 21 7.42 -9.58 -8.66
CA ALA A 21 8.68 -8.97 -8.29
C ALA A 21 9.70 -10.04 -7.96
N GLY A 22 10.97 -9.69 -7.99
CA GLY A 22 12.04 -10.59 -7.59
C GLY A 22 13.36 -9.88 -7.45
N GLY A 23 14.27 -10.50 -6.74
CA GLY A 23 15.59 -9.95 -6.48
C GLY A 23 16.49 -10.89 -5.71
N GLY A 24 17.57 -10.34 -5.20
CA GLY A 24 18.51 -11.10 -4.41
C GLY A 24 19.76 -10.31 -4.02
N ARG A 25 20.67 -11.00 -3.38
CA ARG A 25 21.95 -10.45 -2.97
C ARG A 25 22.99 -10.56 -4.09
N TYR A 26 23.76 -9.50 -4.35
CA TYR A 26 24.75 -9.44 -5.44
C TYR A 26 26.00 -8.62 -5.05
N ASP A 27 26.75 -9.09 -4.06
CA ASP A 27 27.88 -8.37 -3.45
C ASP A 27 29.03 -8.04 -4.44
N GLU A 28 29.16 -8.81 -5.54
CA GLU A 28 30.27 -8.61 -6.48
C GLU A 28 29.93 -7.65 -7.62
N MET A 29 28.65 -7.37 -7.85
CA MET A 29 28.24 -6.53 -8.98
C MET A 29 28.74 -5.09 -8.81
N ILE A 30 28.57 -4.52 -7.64
CA ILE A 30 29.01 -3.16 -7.31
C ILE A 30 30.53 -3.07 -7.37
N GLY A 31 31.23 -4.10 -6.90
CA GLY A 31 32.69 -4.18 -6.94
C GLY A 31 33.30 -4.10 -8.33
N LYS A 32 32.57 -4.54 -9.37
CA LYS A 32 33.03 -4.39 -10.77
C LYS A 32 33.10 -2.93 -11.23
N PHE A 33 32.35 -2.06 -10.61
CA PHE A 33 32.33 -0.61 -10.90
C PHE A 33 33.19 0.19 -9.94
N THR A 34 33.28 -0.20 -8.69
CA THR A 34 33.98 0.57 -7.64
C THR A 34 35.38 0.05 -7.32
N GLY A 35 35.69 -1.20 -7.71
CA GLY A 35 36.93 -1.88 -7.33
C GLY A 35 36.96 -2.43 -5.92
N GLU A 36 35.89 -2.23 -5.13
CA GLU A 36 35.76 -2.67 -3.76
C GLU A 36 34.58 -3.62 -3.57
N LYS A 37 34.72 -4.61 -2.67
CA LYS A 37 33.60 -5.49 -2.31
C LYS A 37 32.56 -4.72 -1.51
N VAL A 38 31.40 -4.49 -2.12
CA VAL A 38 30.27 -3.81 -1.49
C VAL A 38 29.08 -4.77 -1.40
N PRO A 39 28.65 -5.18 -0.19
CA PRO A 39 27.44 -5.96 -0.04
C PRO A 39 26.23 -5.21 -0.61
N ALA A 40 25.47 -5.87 -1.47
CA ALA A 40 24.32 -5.25 -2.10
C ALA A 40 23.16 -6.25 -2.21
N VAL A 41 21.97 -5.73 -2.06
CA VAL A 41 20.70 -6.42 -2.32
C VAL A 41 19.81 -5.48 -3.14
N GLY A 42 19.07 -6.05 -4.05
CA GLY A 42 18.11 -5.27 -4.81
C GLY A 42 17.02 -6.16 -5.39
N PHE A 43 16.02 -5.49 -5.91
CA PHE A 43 14.90 -6.18 -6.54
C PHE A 43 14.32 -5.33 -7.69
N SER A 44 13.58 -5.99 -8.54
CA SER A 44 12.79 -5.37 -9.60
C SER A 44 11.32 -5.73 -9.44
N ILE A 45 10.46 -4.83 -9.85
CA ILE A 45 9.01 -5.00 -9.86
C ILE A 45 8.54 -5.11 -11.30
N GLY A 46 7.72 -6.11 -11.58
CA GLY A 46 7.09 -6.30 -12.89
C GLY A 46 5.89 -5.37 -13.06
N PHE A 47 6.13 -4.11 -13.42
CA PHE A 47 5.11 -3.07 -13.52
C PHE A 47 3.92 -3.50 -14.40
N GLU A 48 4.17 -3.98 -15.60
CA GLU A 48 3.13 -4.41 -16.54
C GLU A 48 2.28 -5.56 -15.97
N ARG A 49 2.91 -6.50 -15.28
CA ARG A 49 2.20 -7.63 -14.62
C ARG A 49 1.28 -7.14 -13.53
N ILE A 50 1.73 -6.18 -12.72
CA ILE A 50 0.90 -5.59 -11.66
C ILE A 50 -0.28 -4.83 -12.27
N VAL A 51 -0.05 -4.02 -13.30
CA VAL A 51 -1.12 -3.29 -14.00
C VAL A 51 -2.15 -4.26 -14.58
N THR A 52 -1.71 -5.35 -15.22
CA THR A 52 -2.62 -6.37 -15.77
C THR A 52 -3.49 -6.99 -14.67
N ILE A 53 -2.90 -7.35 -13.54
CA ILE A 53 -3.63 -7.91 -12.39
C ILE A 53 -4.68 -6.91 -11.87
N LEU A 54 -4.29 -5.65 -11.69
CA LEU A 54 -5.18 -4.61 -11.18
C LEU A 54 -6.38 -4.38 -12.11
N LEU A 55 -6.15 -4.36 -13.42
CA LEU A 55 -7.23 -4.23 -14.41
C LEU A 55 -8.18 -5.42 -14.38
N GLU A 56 -7.66 -6.64 -14.28
CA GLU A 56 -8.48 -7.85 -14.16
C GLU A 56 -9.27 -7.90 -12.84
N GLU A 57 -8.72 -7.36 -11.77
CA GLU A 57 -9.41 -7.26 -10.47
C GLU A 57 -10.49 -6.18 -10.49
N GLU A 58 -10.25 -5.02 -11.10
CA GLU A 58 -11.26 -3.97 -11.29
C GLU A 58 -12.46 -4.48 -12.10
N GLU A 59 -12.24 -5.32 -13.12
CA GLU A 59 -13.33 -5.93 -13.88
C GLU A 59 -14.17 -6.94 -13.06
N LYS A 60 -13.58 -7.55 -12.03
CA LYS A 60 -14.25 -8.50 -11.13
C LYS A 60 -14.95 -7.82 -9.96
N GLU A 61 -14.44 -6.67 -9.52
CA GLU A 61 -15.00 -5.88 -8.42
C GLU A 61 -16.15 -4.99 -8.88
N GLY A 62 -17.30 -5.62 -9.19
CA GLY A 62 -18.59 -4.93 -9.23
C GLY A 62 -19.15 -4.63 -7.83
N GLU A 63 -18.38 -4.82 -6.76
CA GLU A 63 -18.72 -4.47 -5.38
C GLU A 63 -18.25 -3.06 -5.05
N GLU A 64 -19.11 -2.30 -4.35
CA GLU A 64 -18.88 -0.91 -3.92
C GLU A 64 -17.44 -0.71 -3.44
N ASP A 65 -16.74 0.20 -4.09
CA ASP A 65 -15.38 0.61 -3.76
C ASP A 65 -15.33 1.14 -2.31
N LYS A 66 -14.97 0.28 -1.37
CA LYS A 66 -14.94 0.57 0.08
C LYS A 66 -13.70 1.35 0.49
N LYS A 67 -13.36 2.43 -0.22
CA LYS A 67 -12.26 3.33 0.14
C LYS A 67 -12.61 4.13 1.39
N LEU A 68 -11.87 3.87 2.47
CA LEU A 68 -12.02 4.50 3.78
C LEU A 68 -10.85 5.44 4.07
N ALA A 69 -11.14 6.69 4.35
CA ALA A 69 -10.18 7.62 4.93
C ALA A 69 -10.24 7.56 6.46
N LEU A 70 -9.21 7.02 7.08
CA LEU A 70 -9.02 7.02 8.54
C LEU A 70 -8.26 8.30 8.92
N ILE A 71 -8.97 9.26 9.51
CA ILE A 71 -8.40 10.56 9.90
C ILE A 71 -8.00 10.49 11.36
N TYR A 72 -6.72 10.73 11.64
CA TYR A 72 -6.14 10.74 12.98
C TYR A 72 -5.66 12.16 13.36
N GLU A 73 -5.58 12.44 14.66
CA GLU A 73 -5.02 13.68 15.20
C GLU A 73 -3.49 13.56 15.31
N GLY A 74 -2.76 14.67 15.21
CA GLY A 74 -1.30 14.65 15.29
C GLY A 74 -0.72 14.16 16.61
N GLU A 75 -1.52 14.15 17.68
CA GLU A 75 -1.21 13.62 19.01
C GLU A 75 -1.55 12.13 19.18
N ASP A 76 -2.21 11.51 18.20
CA ASP A 76 -2.52 10.08 18.23
C ASP A 76 -1.23 9.24 18.13
N GLU A 77 -1.15 8.17 18.90
CA GLU A 77 -0.06 7.20 18.74
C GLU A 77 -0.20 6.45 17.41
N PHE A 78 0.76 6.64 16.51
CA PHE A 78 0.67 6.13 15.15
C PHE A 78 0.57 4.61 15.07
N SER A 79 1.16 3.87 16.03
CA SER A 79 1.01 2.42 16.13
C SER A 79 -0.45 1.99 16.32
N GLU A 80 -1.23 2.75 17.09
CA GLU A 80 -2.66 2.49 17.32
C GLU A 80 -3.49 2.85 16.08
N VAL A 81 -3.09 3.91 15.36
CA VAL A 81 -3.72 4.27 14.08
C VAL A 81 -3.57 3.15 13.05
N ILE A 82 -2.38 2.57 12.94
CA ILE A 82 -2.12 1.46 12.02
C ILE A 82 -2.91 0.22 12.41
N LYS A 83 -2.93 -0.16 13.70
CA LYS A 83 -3.72 -1.31 14.16
C LYS A 83 -5.20 -1.17 13.81
N GLN A 84 -5.79 0.00 14.06
CA GLN A 84 -7.17 0.28 13.70
C GLN A 84 -7.39 0.22 12.18
N GLY A 85 -6.46 0.75 11.39
CA GLY A 85 -6.49 0.63 9.93
C GLY A 85 -6.49 -0.83 9.47
N ASP A 86 -5.68 -1.69 10.11
CA ASP A 86 -5.61 -3.11 9.79
C ASP A 86 -6.90 -3.87 10.13
N GLU A 87 -7.59 -3.48 11.20
CA GLU A 87 -8.91 -4.02 11.54
C GLU A 87 -9.94 -3.74 10.44
N PHE A 88 -9.96 -2.51 9.91
CA PHE A 88 -10.86 -2.18 8.80
C PHE A 88 -10.45 -2.84 7.47
N ARG A 89 -9.16 -3.01 7.21
CA ARG A 89 -8.68 -3.79 6.04
C ARG A 89 -9.16 -5.23 6.09
N ARG A 90 -9.16 -5.87 7.27
CA ARG A 90 -9.73 -7.22 7.45
C ARG A 90 -11.25 -7.27 7.22
N GLN A 91 -11.94 -6.14 7.34
CA GLN A 91 -13.37 -6.00 7.04
C GLN A 91 -13.63 -5.68 5.55
N GLY A 92 -12.59 -5.66 4.71
CA GLY A 92 -12.70 -5.41 3.28
C GLY A 92 -12.59 -3.94 2.86
N TYR A 93 -12.20 -3.03 3.77
CA TYR A 93 -11.96 -1.64 3.38
C TYR A 93 -10.55 -1.45 2.80
N GLN A 94 -10.44 -0.61 1.78
CA GLN A 94 -9.17 -0.01 1.37
C GLN A 94 -8.92 1.22 2.25
N VAL A 95 -7.99 1.12 3.21
CA VAL A 95 -7.80 2.16 4.23
C VAL A 95 -6.64 3.08 3.90
N PHE A 96 -6.93 4.36 3.84
CA PHE A 96 -5.95 5.46 3.74
C PHE A 96 -5.89 6.19 5.08
N THR A 97 -4.75 6.20 5.73
CA THR A 97 -4.53 6.95 6.97
C THR A 97 -4.05 8.35 6.63
N VAL A 98 -4.76 9.36 7.12
CA VAL A 98 -4.45 10.76 6.87
C VAL A 98 -4.53 11.58 8.15
N GLU A 99 -3.59 12.50 8.35
CA GLU A 99 -3.62 13.41 9.48
C GLU A 99 -4.70 14.47 9.29
N ARG A 100 -5.39 14.82 10.37
CA ARG A 100 -6.41 15.86 10.38
C ARG A 100 -5.83 17.23 10.06
N LYS A 101 -6.43 17.92 9.09
CA LYS A 101 -6.09 19.29 8.75
C LYS A 101 -7.00 20.30 9.45
N LYS A 102 -6.50 21.52 9.67
CA LYS A 102 -7.27 22.62 10.29
C LYS A 102 -8.62 22.87 9.61
N LYS A 103 -8.69 22.76 8.27
CA LYS A 103 -9.93 22.95 7.49
C LYS A 103 -10.51 21.60 7.10
N LEU A 104 -11.20 20.94 8.04
CA LEU A 104 -11.75 19.60 7.85
C LEU A 104 -12.70 19.51 6.65
N GLY A 105 -13.59 20.48 6.42
CA GLY A 105 -14.50 20.48 5.29
C GLY A 105 -13.79 20.40 3.94
N LYS A 106 -12.71 21.19 3.76
CA LYS A 106 -11.90 21.12 2.54
C LYS A 106 -11.16 19.79 2.42
N GLN A 107 -10.74 19.21 3.54
CA GLN A 107 -10.10 17.88 3.54
C GLN A 107 -11.09 16.79 3.12
N MET A 108 -12.32 16.83 3.62
CA MET A 108 -13.39 15.89 3.22
C MET A 108 -13.66 15.96 1.71
N GLU A 109 -13.74 17.16 1.16
CA GLU A 109 -13.94 17.36 -0.27
C GLU A 109 -12.79 16.80 -1.11
N GLN A 110 -11.54 17.01 -0.66
CA GLN A 110 -10.36 16.42 -1.31
C GLN A 110 -10.35 14.89 -1.25
N LEU A 111 -10.76 14.30 -0.12
CA LEU A 111 -10.86 12.84 0.03
C LEU A 111 -11.95 12.26 -0.87
N LYS A 112 -13.08 12.95 -0.99
CA LYS A 112 -14.14 12.56 -1.92
C LYS A 112 -13.65 12.60 -3.38
N GLN A 113 -12.95 13.66 -3.78
CA GLN A 113 -12.34 13.76 -5.12
C GLN A 113 -11.27 12.69 -5.36
N ALA A 114 -10.58 12.23 -4.32
CA ALA A 114 -9.64 11.11 -4.37
C ALA A 114 -10.31 9.73 -4.40
N GLY A 115 -11.65 9.67 -4.46
CA GLY A 115 -12.42 8.44 -4.55
C GLY A 115 -12.77 7.79 -3.21
N CYS A 116 -12.47 8.42 -2.06
CA CYS A 116 -12.92 7.88 -0.77
C CYS A 116 -14.43 7.95 -0.66
N ARG A 117 -15.05 6.83 -0.31
CA ARG A 117 -16.50 6.71 -0.08
C ARG A 117 -16.85 6.75 1.40
N PHE A 118 -15.92 6.36 2.25
CA PHE A 118 -16.09 6.28 3.70
C PHE A 118 -15.04 7.13 4.40
N VAL A 119 -15.40 7.62 5.57
CA VAL A 119 -14.52 8.36 6.47
C VAL A 119 -14.73 7.91 7.91
N LEU A 120 -13.65 7.93 8.68
CA LEU A 120 -13.67 7.76 10.13
C LEU A 120 -12.74 8.79 10.76
N LEU A 121 -13.30 9.68 11.57
CA LEU A 121 -12.52 10.54 12.46
C LEU A 121 -12.28 9.80 13.77
N ARG A 122 -11.04 9.42 14.06
CA ARG A 122 -10.69 8.68 15.28
C ARG A 122 -11.14 9.34 16.56
N SER A 123 -11.07 10.67 16.63
CA SER A 123 -11.48 11.46 17.79
C SER A 123 -13.00 11.51 18.04
N ARG A 124 -13.81 11.09 17.07
CA ARG A 124 -15.25 11.30 17.10
C ARG A 124 -16.08 10.06 16.74
N ASP A 125 -15.65 9.32 15.73
CA ASP A 125 -16.46 8.27 15.11
C ASP A 125 -16.05 6.89 15.63
N ALA A 126 -17.03 6.08 16.03
CA ALA A 126 -16.80 4.69 16.43
C ALA A 126 -16.76 3.73 15.23
N GLN A 127 -17.43 4.09 14.14
CA GLN A 127 -17.54 3.30 12.92
C GLN A 127 -17.38 4.20 11.67
N PRO A 128 -16.93 3.63 10.53
CA PRO A 128 -16.91 4.35 9.26
C PRO A 128 -18.30 4.84 8.88
N ARG A 129 -18.38 6.08 8.40
CA ARG A 129 -19.59 6.66 7.81
C ARG A 129 -19.37 7.04 6.36
N LYS A 130 -20.46 7.10 5.57
CA LYS A 130 -20.37 7.56 4.19
C LYS A 130 -20.01 9.05 4.13
N LEU A 131 -19.20 9.42 3.16
CA LEU A 131 -18.76 10.81 2.96
C LEU A 131 -19.87 11.71 2.42
N ASP A 132 -20.95 11.13 1.87
CA ASP A 132 -22.09 11.87 1.29
C ASP A 132 -23.23 12.13 2.29
N GLU A 133 -23.11 11.64 3.50
CA GLU A 133 -24.00 11.90 4.64
C GLU A 133 -23.36 12.90 5.62
#